data_06ac1c0d295ceba60d81b3cda36a1146
#
_entry.id   06ac1c0d295ceba60d81b3cda36a1146
#
_cell.length_a   1.000
_cell.length_b   1.000
_cell.length_c   1.000
_cell.angle_alpha   90.00
_cell.angle_beta   90.00
_cell.angle_gamma   90.00
#
_symmetry.space_group_name_H-M   'P 1'
#
loop_
_entity.id
_entity.type
_entity.pdbx_description
1 polymer ?
#
loop_
_entity_poly.entity_id
_entity_poly.type
_entity_poly.pdbx_seq_one_letter_code
_entity_poly.pdbx_strand_id
1 'polypeptide(L)'
;MHTVTFGGEPINVGGEFPRVGDTAPSFMLVDKDLKDVSLSNYYGKRKVLNIVPSLDTPVCQASARRFNSIVSSLPNTVVLVISADLPFAQARYCGAEGLSNVITLSTMRGRDFHKQYGVMIMDPPLSGLLARAIVVLDERDKVIHTEMVSAIEKEPNYDAVVEVLLQK
;
A
#
# COMPACT_ATOMS: atom_id res chain seq x y z
N MET A 1 9.37 6.02 -14.15
CA MET A 1 8.13 5.46 -14.69
C MET A 1 8.27 3.95 -14.81
N HIS A 2 7.26 3.22 -14.39
CA HIS A 2 7.21 1.76 -14.52
C HIS A 2 6.16 1.36 -15.54
N THR A 3 6.30 0.15 -16.08
CA THR A 3 5.29 -0.49 -16.90
C THR A 3 4.91 -1.81 -16.25
N VAL A 4 3.61 -2.00 -16.04
CA VAL A 4 3.05 -3.25 -15.51
C VAL A 4 2.00 -3.76 -16.49
N THR A 5 1.45 -4.95 -16.25
CA THR A 5 0.42 -5.49 -17.14
C THR A 5 -0.94 -5.56 -16.43
N PHE A 6 -1.98 -5.42 -17.22
CA PHE A 6 -3.36 -5.66 -16.81
C PHE A 6 -4.05 -6.43 -17.93
N GLY A 7 -4.52 -7.65 -17.61
CA GLY A 7 -5.09 -8.53 -18.64
C GLY A 7 -4.10 -8.88 -19.74
N GLY A 8 -2.80 -8.91 -19.44
CA GLY A 8 -1.75 -9.17 -20.41
C GLY A 8 -1.31 -7.93 -21.22
N GLU A 9 -2.00 -6.81 -21.09
CA GLU A 9 -1.68 -5.59 -21.81
C GLU A 9 -0.82 -4.66 -20.96
N PRO A 10 0.20 -4.01 -21.54
CA PRO A 10 1.06 -3.09 -20.78
C PRO A 10 0.32 -1.80 -20.44
N ILE A 11 0.50 -1.34 -19.21
CA ILE A 11 0.01 -0.03 -18.76
C ILE A 11 1.14 0.71 -18.06
N ASN A 12 1.15 2.02 -18.21
CA ASN A 12 2.18 2.87 -17.64
C ASN A 12 1.79 3.35 -16.24
N VAL A 13 2.79 3.35 -15.34
CA VAL A 13 2.65 3.84 -13.98
C VAL A 13 3.58 5.02 -13.81
N GLY A 14 3.02 6.18 -13.50
CA GLY A 14 3.76 7.44 -13.41
C GLY A 14 4.19 7.80 -12.01
N GLY A 15 5.07 8.81 -11.92
CA GLY A 15 5.66 9.29 -10.68
C GLY A 15 6.99 8.62 -10.39
N GLU A 16 7.52 8.86 -9.19
CA GLU A 16 8.80 8.31 -8.76
C GLU A 16 8.60 7.27 -7.66
N PHE A 17 8.75 6.01 -8.01
CA PHE A 17 8.65 4.92 -7.05
C PHE A 17 9.86 4.95 -6.11
N PRO A 18 9.66 4.84 -4.78
CA PRO A 18 10.77 4.90 -3.83
C PRO A 18 11.78 3.78 -4.02
N ARG A 19 13.02 4.07 -3.64
CA ARG A 19 14.13 3.09 -3.69
C ARG A 19 14.59 2.78 -2.28
N VAL A 20 15.10 1.58 -2.10
CA VAL A 20 15.73 1.19 -0.82
C VAL A 20 16.84 2.18 -0.49
N GLY A 21 16.82 2.70 0.74
CA GLY A 21 17.76 3.72 1.21
C GLY A 21 17.21 5.14 1.20
N ASP A 22 16.14 5.39 0.46
CA ASP A 22 15.49 6.70 0.44
C ASP A 22 14.76 6.96 1.76
N THR A 23 14.60 8.23 2.11
CA THR A 23 13.61 8.64 3.10
C THR A 23 12.26 8.68 2.42
N ALA A 24 11.27 8.02 3.00
CA ALA A 24 9.93 7.96 2.40
C ALA A 24 9.32 9.36 2.31
N PRO A 25 8.67 9.70 1.17
CA PRO A 25 7.94 10.96 1.07
C PRO A 25 6.85 11.03 2.14
N SER A 26 6.66 12.18 2.74
CA SER A 26 5.55 12.40 3.64
C SER A 26 4.23 12.36 2.86
N PHE A 27 3.18 11.96 3.53
CA PHE A 27 1.85 11.93 2.93
C PHE A 27 0.78 12.41 3.92
N MET A 28 -0.37 12.77 3.39
CA MET A 28 -1.57 13.02 4.16
C MET A 28 -2.70 12.20 3.54
N LEU A 29 -3.13 11.16 4.23
CA LEU A 29 -4.18 10.27 3.78
C LEU A 29 -5.33 10.28 4.79
N VAL A 30 -6.42 9.58 4.49
CA VAL A 30 -7.63 9.65 5.32
C VAL A 30 -7.94 8.27 5.88
N ASP A 31 -8.13 8.19 7.18
CA ASP A 31 -8.49 6.93 7.84
C ASP A 31 -10.00 6.66 7.81
N LYS A 32 -10.41 5.54 8.39
CA LYS A 32 -11.82 5.13 8.43
C LYS A 32 -12.73 6.09 9.20
N ASP A 33 -12.15 6.91 10.08
CA ASP A 33 -12.87 7.90 10.88
C ASP A 33 -12.86 9.29 10.24
N LEU A 34 -12.43 9.38 8.96
CA LEU A 34 -12.32 10.59 8.16
C LEU A 34 -11.28 11.57 8.69
N LYS A 35 -10.33 11.10 9.48
CA LYS A 35 -9.23 11.92 10.00
C LYS A 35 -8.04 11.86 9.07
N ASP A 36 -7.32 12.98 8.96
CA ASP A 36 -6.07 13.05 8.23
C ASP A 36 -4.98 12.33 9.01
N VAL A 37 -4.23 11.48 8.32
CA VAL A 37 -3.19 10.64 8.89
C VAL A 37 -1.92 10.80 8.06
N SER A 38 -0.79 10.98 8.74
CA SER A 38 0.53 11.07 8.11
C SER A 38 1.46 9.99 8.68
N LEU A 39 2.67 9.89 8.12
CA LEU A 39 3.68 8.96 8.64
C LEU A 39 4.00 9.22 10.12
N SER A 40 3.92 10.48 10.57
CA SER A 40 4.19 10.83 11.96
C SER A 40 3.24 10.16 12.95
N ASN A 41 2.05 9.76 12.52
CA ASN A 41 1.11 9.02 13.37
C ASN A 41 1.64 7.64 13.77
N TYR A 42 2.62 7.12 13.01
CA TYR A 42 3.21 5.79 13.23
C TYR A 42 4.71 5.88 13.52
N TYR A 43 5.18 7.04 13.96
CA TYR A 43 6.60 7.24 14.26
C TYR A 43 7.09 6.21 15.27
N GLY A 44 8.29 5.68 15.03
CA GLY A 44 8.89 4.67 15.89
C GLY A 44 8.47 3.24 15.57
N LYS A 45 7.51 3.07 14.66
CA LYS A 45 7.08 1.75 14.19
C LYS A 45 7.59 1.49 12.77
N ARG A 46 7.78 0.22 12.44
CA ARG A 46 8.00 -0.20 11.07
C ARG A 46 6.67 -0.22 10.34
N LYS A 47 6.67 0.14 9.08
CA LYS A 47 5.44 0.27 8.29
C LYS A 47 5.54 -0.55 7.03
N VAL A 48 4.50 -1.34 6.78
CA VAL A 48 4.30 -1.97 5.47
C VAL A 48 3.21 -1.18 4.77
N LEU A 49 3.56 -0.53 3.67
CA LEU A 49 2.59 0.14 2.81
C LEU A 49 2.14 -0.86 1.75
N ASN A 50 0.95 -1.41 1.92
CA ASN A 50 0.33 -2.30 0.96
C ASN A 50 -0.58 -1.47 0.06
N ILE A 51 -0.04 -1.06 -1.08
CA ILE A 51 -0.70 -0.16 -2.02
C ILE A 51 -1.45 -1.01 -3.05
N VAL A 52 -2.74 -0.75 -3.19
CA VAL A 52 -3.64 -1.59 -4.00
C VAL A 52 -4.55 -0.74 -4.87
N PRO A 53 -4.97 -1.25 -6.06
CA PRO A 53 -5.94 -0.53 -6.90
C PRO A 53 -7.29 -0.32 -6.23
N SER A 54 -7.85 -1.34 -5.60
CA SER A 54 -9.12 -1.25 -4.88
C SER A 54 -9.33 -2.47 -4.00
N LEU A 55 -9.82 -2.26 -2.78
CA LEU A 55 -10.21 -3.36 -1.89
C LEU A 55 -11.43 -4.13 -2.43
N ASP A 56 -12.11 -3.60 -3.43
CA ASP A 56 -13.26 -4.27 -4.04
C ASP A 56 -12.86 -5.19 -5.20
N THR A 57 -11.62 -5.71 -5.18
CA THR A 57 -11.10 -6.68 -6.15
C THR A 57 -10.53 -7.90 -5.44
N PRO A 58 -10.60 -9.11 -6.04
CA PRO A 58 -10.20 -10.35 -5.36
C PRO A 58 -8.74 -10.38 -4.90
N VAL A 59 -7.82 -9.91 -5.74
CA VAL A 59 -6.37 -9.93 -5.40
C VAL A 59 -6.05 -8.95 -4.27
N CYS A 60 -6.67 -7.76 -4.29
CA CYS A 60 -6.48 -6.79 -3.22
C CYS A 60 -7.06 -7.30 -1.91
N GLN A 61 -8.20 -7.99 -1.96
CA GLN A 61 -8.81 -8.63 -0.79
C GLN A 61 -7.89 -9.71 -0.24
N ALA A 62 -7.34 -10.55 -1.12
CA ALA A 62 -6.42 -11.61 -0.71
C ALA A 62 -5.17 -11.04 -0.03
N SER A 63 -4.59 -9.97 -0.57
CA SER A 63 -3.40 -9.35 0.03
C SER A 63 -3.71 -8.72 1.38
N ALA A 64 -4.85 -8.06 1.53
CA ALA A 64 -5.25 -7.48 2.81
C ALA A 64 -5.43 -8.56 3.87
N ARG A 65 -6.10 -9.67 3.53
CA ARG A 65 -6.27 -10.81 4.44
C ARG A 65 -4.92 -11.42 4.82
N ARG A 66 -4.04 -11.59 3.86
CA ARG A 66 -2.71 -12.18 4.12
C ARG A 66 -1.91 -11.32 5.09
N PHE A 67 -1.86 -10.01 4.87
CA PHE A 67 -1.16 -9.10 5.78
C PHE A 67 -1.81 -9.03 7.15
N ASN A 68 -3.14 -9.07 7.20
CA ASN A 68 -3.85 -9.11 8.49
C ASN A 68 -3.43 -10.34 9.31
N SER A 69 -3.23 -11.47 8.64
CA SER A 69 -2.82 -12.72 9.26
C SER A 69 -1.37 -12.68 9.76
N ILE A 70 -0.44 -12.12 8.98
CA ILE A 70 0.98 -12.17 9.32
C ILE A 70 1.46 -11.03 10.21
N VAL A 71 0.76 -9.90 10.27
CA VAL A 71 1.23 -8.71 11.00
C VAL A 71 1.37 -8.96 12.49
N SER A 72 0.54 -9.83 13.06
CA SER A 72 0.60 -10.17 14.49
C SER A 72 1.92 -10.84 14.89
N SER A 73 2.62 -11.47 13.94
CA SER A 73 3.92 -12.11 14.17
C SER A 73 5.10 -11.19 13.86
N LEU A 74 4.85 -9.98 13.38
CA LEU A 74 5.90 -9.03 13.01
C LEU A 74 6.13 -8.03 14.13
N PRO A 75 7.39 -7.93 14.65
CA PRO A 75 7.67 -7.05 15.79
C PRO A 75 7.55 -5.57 15.39
N ASN A 76 6.89 -4.78 16.23
CA ASN A 76 6.80 -3.32 16.11
C ASN A 76 6.40 -2.85 14.70
N THR A 77 5.43 -3.53 14.09
CA THR A 77 5.05 -3.28 12.70
C THR A 77 3.57 -2.96 12.58
N VAL A 78 3.25 -1.97 11.74
CA VAL A 78 1.87 -1.70 11.30
C VAL A 78 1.78 -1.94 9.80
N VAL A 79 0.63 -2.41 9.34
CA VAL A 79 0.33 -2.56 7.91
C VAL A 79 -0.71 -1.52 7.53
N LEU A 80 -0.35 -0.68 6.56
CA LEU A 80 -1.21 0.37 6.03
C LEU A 80 -1.66 -0.06 4.63
N VAL A 81 -2.94 -0.36 4.48
CA VAL A 81 -3.53 -0.71 3.18
C VAL A 81 -4.03 0.57 2.55
N ILE A 82 -3.44 0.95 1.42
CA ILE A 82 -3.66 2.26 0.79
C ILE A 82 -4.33 2.07 -0.56
N SER A 83 -5.46 2.73 -0.77
CA SER A 83 -6.20 2.68 -2.03
C SER A 83 -6.94 3.99 -2.28
N ALA A 84 -7.49 4.13 -3.49
CA ALA A 84 -8.36 5.25 -3.85
C ALA A 84 -9.82 5.04 -3.41
N ASP A 85 -10.11 3.89 -2.79
CA ASP A 85 -11.46 3.65 -2.24
C ASP A 85 -11.80 4.70 -1.20
N LEU A 86 -13.07 5.03 -1.08
CA LEU A 86 -13.53 5.93 -0.03
C LEU A 86 -13.36 5.28 1.35
N PRO A 87 -13.11 6.07 2.39
CA PRO A 87 -12.96 5.54 3.75
C PRO A 87 -14.15 4.69 4.20
N PHE A 88 -15.35 5.05 3.77
CA PHE A 88 -16.56 4.28 4.07
C PHE A 88 -16.51 2.87 3.49
N ALA A 89 -16.06 2.74 2.23
CA ALA A 89 -15.93 1.46 1.57
C ALA A 89 -14.83 0.61 2.20
N GLN A 90 -13.71 1.22 2.58
CA GLN A 90 -12.62 0.54 3.27
C GLN A 90 -13.08 0.00 4.63
N ALA A 91 -13.79 0.82 5.39
CA ALA A 91 -14.31 0.43 6.70
C ALA A 91 -15.31 -0.73 6.57
N ARG A 92 -16.18 -0.66 5.57
CA ARG A 92 -17.16 -1.71 5.31
C ARG A 92 -16.49 -3.04 4.97
N TYR A 93 -15.47 -3.01 4.14
CA TYR A 93 -14.72 -4.21 3.77
C TYR A 93 -14.03 -4.83 4.99
N CYS A 94 -13.29 -4.04 5.76
CA CYS A 94 -12.58 -4.53 6.94
C CYS A 94 -13.54 -5.07 7.99
N GLY A 95 -14.69 -4.42 8.19
CA GLY A 95 -15.72 -4.89 9.12
C GLY A 95 -16.32 -6.21 8.69
N ALA A 96 -16.66 -6.35 7.42
CA ALA A 96 -17.27 -7.58 6.88
C ALA A 96 -16.30 -8.77 6.92
N GLU A 97 -15.00 -8.53 6.71
CA GLU A 97 -13.98 -9.59 6.67
C GLU A 97 -13.27 -9.79 8.02
N GLY A 98 -13.60 -9.00 9.03
CA GLY A 98 -12.95 -9.12 10.35
C GLY A 98 -11.48 -8.74 10.35
N LEU A 99 -11.05 -7.81 9.49
CA LEU A 99 -9.66 -7.39 9.37
C LEU A 99 -9.35 -6.30 10.39
N SER A 100 -8.97 -6.69 11.61
CA SER A 100 -8.70 -5.76 12.71
C SER A 100 -7.22 -5.40 12.88
N ASN A 101 -6.32 -6.12 12.20
CA ASN A 101 -4.88 -5.94 12.36
C ASN A 101 -4.23 -5.09 11.27
N VAL A 102 -4.99 -4.64 10.29
CA VAL A 102 -4.51 -3.72 9.26
C VAL A 102 -5.24 -2.40 9.38
N ILE A 103 -4.58 -1.34 8.93
CA ILE A 103 -5.12 0.02 8.94
C ILE A 103 -5.35 0.40 7.48
N THR A 104 -6.57 0.83 7.13
CA THR A 104 -6.86 1.30 5.78
C THR A 104 -6.74 2.82 5.72
N LEU A 105 -6.12 3.30 4.64
CA LEU A 105 -5.96 4.72 4.37
C LEU A 105 -6.41 5.01 2.94
N SER A 106 -7.16 6.09 2.77
CA SER A 106 -7.72 6.50 1.48
C SER A 106 -6.96 7.69 0.92
N THR A 107 -6.74 7.68 -0.40
CA THR A 107 -6.20 8.83 -1.11
C THR A 107 -7.29 9.84 -1.49
N MET A 108 -8.47 9.75 -0.88
CA MET A 108 -9.65 10.56 -1.23
C MET A 108 -9.34 12.06 -1.32
N ARG A 109 -8.53 12.60 -0.41
CA ARG A 109 -8.08 14.00 -0.47
C ARG A 109 -6.57 14.16 -0.34
N GLY A 110 -5.81 13.06 -0.45
CA GLY A 110 -4.35 13.04 -0.45
C GLY A 110 -3.81 12.52 -1.77
N ARG A 111 -4.29 13.06 -2.89
CA ARG A 111 -4.02 12.51 -4.23
C ARG A 111 -2.57 12.70 -4.68
N ASP A 112 -1.82 13.57 -4.03
CA ASP A 112 -0.38 13.73 -4.30
C ASP A 112 0.40 12.44 -4.03
N PHE A 113 -0.13 11.56 -3.19
CA PHE A 113 0.45 10.26 -2.90
C PHE A 113 0.73 9.47 -4.19
N HIS A 114 -0.18 9.53 -5.16
CA HIS A 114 -0.06 8.79 -6.42
C HIS A 114 1.27 9.10 -7.13
N LYS A 115 1.64 10.38 -7.18
CA LYS A 115 2.88 10.83 -7.83
C LYS A 115 4.09 10.67 -6.92
N GLN A 116 3.94 11.04 -5.65
CA GLN A 116 5.05 11.02 -4.69
C GLN A 116 5.58 9.61 -4.45
N TYR A 117 4.70 8.61 -4.51
CA TYR A 117 5.10 7.21 -4.37
C TYR A 117 5.21 6.48 -5.70
N GLY A 118 5.01 7.17 -6.83
CA GLY A 118 5.21 6.58 -8.14
C GLY A 118 4.30 5.40 -8.45
N VAL A 119 3.04 5.49 -8.03
CA VAL A 119 2.06 4.39 -8.18
C VAL A 119 0.83 4.83 -8.98
N MET A 120 0.92 5.93 -9.73
CA MET A 120 -0.20 6.47 -10.48
C MET A 120 -0.39 5.72 -11.80
N ILE A 121 -1.47 4.96 -11.92
CA ILE A 121 -1.81 4.33 -13.20
C ILE A 121 -2.22 5.41 -14.19
N MET A 122 -1.54 5.44 -15.34
CA MET A 122 -1.71 6.49 -16.35
C MET A 122 -2.71 6.12 -17.43
N ASP A 123 -2.85 4.82 -17.72
CA ASP A 123 -3.57 4.35 -18.90
C ASP A 123 -4.94 3.77 -18.53
N PRO A 124 -5.96 3.95 -19.42
CA PRO A 124 -7.26 3.30 -19.24
C PRO A 124 -7.11 1.77 -19.28
N PRO A 125 -8.05 1.00 -18.68
CA PRO A 125 -9.24 1.49 -17.99
C PRO A 125 -9.02 1.83 -16.51
N LEU A 126 -7.80 1.63 -15.98
CA LEU A 126 -7.51 1.79 -14.55
C LEU A 126 -6.89 3.15 -14.21
N SER A 127 -6.81 4.07 -15.15
CA SER A 127 -6.22 5.39 -14.88
C SER A 127 -6.92 6.08 -13.70
N GLY A 128 -6.10 6.68 -12.82
CA GLY A 128 -6.58 7.31 -11.59
C GLY A 128 -6.56 6.39 -10.37
N LEU A 129 -6.39 5.09 -10.57
CA LEU A 129 -6.17 4.15 -9.47
C LEU A 129 -4.68 4.01 -9.17
N LEU A 130 -4.38 3.35 -8.05
CA LEU A 130 -3.02 3.04 -7.66
C LEU A 130 -2.58 1.70 -8.24
N ALA A 131 -1.31 1.60 -8.62
CA ALA A 131 -0.70 0.33 -8.97
C ALA A 131 -0.58 -0.55 -7.73
N ARG A 132 -0.39 -1.86 -7.93
CA ARG A 132 -0.12 -2.78 -6.84
C ARG A 132 1.36 -2.73 -6.49
N ALA A 133 1.65 -2.30 -5.27
CA ALA A 133 3.04 -2.12 -4.84
C ALA A 133 3.17 -2.30 -3.34
N ILE A 134 4.38 -2.66 -2.92
CA ILE A 134 4.76 -2.74 -1.50
C ILE A 134 5.92 -1.78 -1.27
N VAL A 135 5.83 -1.01 -0.19
CA VAL A 135 6.94 -0.21 0.32
C VAL A 135 7.04 -0.48 1.81
N VAL A 136 8.21 -0.93 2.27
CA VAL A 136 8.43 -1.20 3.70
C VAL A 136 9.38 -0.15 4.25
N LEU A 137 8.99 0.44 5.37
CA LEU A 137 9.74 1.50 6.05
C LEU A 137 10.21 1.02 7.41
N ASP A 138 11.41 1.45 7.80
CA ASP A 138 11.89 1.24 9.16
C ASP A 138 11.27 2.24 10.15
N GLU A 139 11.72 2.23 11.40
CA GLU A 139 11.20 3.09 12.47
C GLU A 139 11.40 4.58 12.21
N ARG A 140 12.34 4.93 11.32
CA ARG A 140 12.68 6.31 10.95
C ARG A 140 12.19 6.68 9.54
N ASP A 141 11.27 5.90 9.00
CA ASP A 141 10.68 6.12 7.67
C ASP A 141 11.69 5.99 6.52
N LYS A 142 12.76 5.23 6.75
CA LYS A 142 13.68 4.89 5.67
C LYS A 142 13.17 3.66 4.94
N VAL A 143 13.21 3.69 3.61
CA VAL A 143 12.77 2.58 2.77
C VAL A 143 13.76 1.42 2.88
N ILE A 144 13.27 0.25 3.31
CA ILE A 144 14.09 -0.96 3.46
C ILE A 144 13.71 -2.07 2.49
N HIS A 145 12.57 -1.96 1.82
CA HIS A 145 12.14 -2.91 0.79
C HIS A 145 11.09 -2.26 -0.11
N THR A 146 11.13 -2.58 -1.40
CA THR A 146 10.11 -2.14 -2.36
C THR A 146 9.80 -3.26 -3.36
N GLU A 147 8.56 -3.27 -3.82
CA GLU A 147 8.15 -4.12 -4.92
C GLU A 147 7.04 -3.42 -5.72
N MET A 148 7.27 -3.21 -7.02
CA MET A 148 6.21 -2.88 -7.97
C MET A 148 5.78 -4.21 -8.60
N VAL A 149 4.58 -4.68 -8.27
CA VAL A 149 4.11 -5.98 -8.79
C VAL A 149 3.91 -5.87 -10.30
N SER A 150 4.49 -6.78 -11.05
CA SER A 150 4.57 -6.69 -12.52
C SER A 150 3.23 -6.85 -13.24
N ALA A 151 2.24 -7.43 -12.56
CA ALA A 151 0.88 -7.57 -13.11
C ALA A 151 -0.13 -7.22 -12.03
N ILE A 152 -1.14 -6.42 -12.41
CA ILE A 152 -2.16 -5.95 -11.46
C ILE A 152 -2.89 -7.12 -10.78
N GLU A 153 -3.03 -8.25 -11.48
CA GLU A 153 -3.75 -9.42 -10.99
C GLU A 153 -2.91 -10.35 -10.12
N LYS A 154 -1.62 -10.05 -9.91
CA LYS A 154 -0.74 -10.88 -9.09
C LYS A 154 -0.63 -10.35 -7.67
N GLU A 155 -0.46 -11.28 -6.73
CA GLU A 155 -0.16 -10.93 -5.35
C GLU A 155 1.31 -10.52 -5.21
N PRO A 156 1.63 -9.69 -4.19
CA PRO A 156 3.03 -9.35 -3.90
C PRO A 156 3.78 -10.52 -3.28
N ASN A 157 5.09 -10.37 -3.14
CA ASN A 157 5.94 -11.37 -2.48
C ASN A 157 5.92 -11.14 -0.96
N TYR A 158 5.03 -11.83 -0.28
CA TYR A 158 4.87 -11.73 1.18
C TYR A 158 6.12 -12.19 1.94
N ASP A 159 6.77 -13.24 1.47
CA ASP A 159 7.94 -13.82 2.14
C ASP A 159 9.10 -12.81 2.17
N ALA A 160 9.30 -12.05 1.11
CA ALA A 160 10.31 -11.00 1.07
C ALA A 160 10.02 -9.90 2.09
N VAL A 161 8.76 -9.54 2.30
CA VAL A 161 8.36 -8.55 3.29
C VAL A 161 8.66 -9.07 4.70
N VAL A 162 8.26 -10.29 4.99
CA VAL A 162 8.50 -10.91 6.31
C VAL A 162 10.00 -11.01 6.57
N GLU A 163 10.77 -11.44 5.59
CA GLU A 163 12.22 -11.59 5.72
C GLU A 163 12.89 -10.27 6.10
N VAL A 164 12.57 -9.18 5.40
CA VAL A 164 13.19 -7.88 5.67
C VAL A 164 12.79 -7.34 7.05
N LEU A 165 11.57 -7.63 7.50
CA LEU A 165 11.07 -7.17 8.81
C LEU A 165 11.61 -7.99 9.98
N LEU A 166 12.06 -9.21 9.74
CA LEU A 166 12.67 -10.04 10.77
C LEU A 166 14.18 -9.82 10.91
N GLN A 167 14.79 -9.08 9.98
CA GLN A 167 16.20 -8.67 10.10
C GLN A 167 16.33 -7.56 11.14
N LYS A 168 17.41 -7.61 11.89
CA LYS A 168 17.72 -6.58 12.89
C LYS A 168 18.63 -5.49 12.30
#